data_487310ee19ed59d08456222ee4b9c0ec
#
_entry.id   487310ee19ed59d08456222ee4b9c0ec
#
_cell.length_a   1.000
_cell.length_b   1.000
_cell.length_c   1.000
_cell.angle_alpha   90.00
_cell.angle_beta   90.00
_cell.angle_gamma   90.00
#
_symmetry.space_group_name_H-M   'P 1'
#
loop_
_entity.id
_entity.type
_entity.pdbx_description
1 polymer ?
#
loop_
_entity_poly.entity_id
_entity_poly.type
_entity_poly.pdbx_seq_one_letter_code
_entity_poly.pdbx_strand_id
1 'polypeptide(L)'
;EAEQRTEVATALLLDLSFSMPLRGHLVHAKKLALALHSLIESRYPHDTLYLIGFSDYARRLSPEDLAAPGFERTYGTNMQHAFMLAGRLLGQHPRATRQVIMVTDGEPTAHLEDGEAYFAWPPEPETVRLTLAEAVRLSKSGVGLNIFMIEESEGLARFMERLAELTAGRVFLMDDERLGAFVMRDFVARRSR
;
A
#
# COMPACT_ATOMS: atom_id res chain seq x y z
N GLU A 1 -19.71 30.93 5.80
CA GLU A 1 -18.51 30.41 5.11
C GLU A 1 -18.62 28.91 5.09
N ALA A 2 -18.78 28.34 3.89
CA ALA A 2 -18.78 26.90 3.72
C ALA A 2 -17.36 26.40 4.03
N GLU A 3 -17.20 25.64 5.10
CA GLU A 3 -15.97 24.91 5.39
C GLU A 3 -15.67 24.00 4.18
N GLN A 4 -14.63 24.36 3.44
CA GLN A 4 -14.19 23.57 2.29
C GLN A 4 -13.63 22.26 2.84
N ARG A 5 -14.49 21.24 2.97
CA ARG A 5 -14.08 19.91 3.40
C ARG A 5 -13.16 19.32 2.34
N THR A 6 -11.89 19.22 2.68
CA THR A 6 -10.87 18.62 1.81
C THR A 6 -11.22 17.15 1.59
N GLU A 7 -11.54 16.78 0.35
CA GLU A 7 -11.72 15.39 -0.05
C GLU A 7 -10.37 14.67 -0.02
N VAL A 8 -10.35 13.46 0.51
CA VAL A 8 -9.16 12.60 0.52
C VAL A 8 -9.42 11.34 -0.29
N ALA A 9 -8.51 11.03 -1.21
CA ALA A 9 -8.51 9.78 -1.94
C ALA A 9 -7.32 8.93 -1.48
N THR A 10 -7.61 7.76 -0.94
CA THR A 10 -6.63 6.83 -0.38
C THR A 10 -6.61 5.54 -1.19
N ALA A 11 -5.42 5.07 -1.55
CA ALA A 11 -5.18 3.71 -2.00
C ALA A 11 -4.49 2.93 -0.87
N LEU A 12 -5.15 1.92 -0.33
CA LEU A 12 -4.59 1.00 0.64
C LEU A 12 -4.09 -0.24 -0.09
N LEU A 13 -2.77 -0.44 -0.07
CA LEU A 13 -2.06 -1.52 -0.74
C LEU A 13 -1.68 -2.59 0.28
N LEU A 14 -2.22 -3.79 0.11
CA LEU A 14 -1.99 -4.94 0.98
C LEU A 14 -1.13 -5.98 0.27
N ASP A 15 -0.01 -6.30 0.85
CA ASP A 15 0.82 -7.42 0.43
C ASP A 15 0.08 -8.74 0.68
N LEU A 16 -0.18 -9.49 -0.38
CA LEU A 16 -0.83 -10.79 -0.36
C LEU A 16 0.15 -11.93 -0.69
N SER A 17 1.45 -11.63 -0.74
CA SER A 17 2.48 -12.63 -0.98
C SER A 17 2.46 -13.72 0.10
N PHE A 18 3.03 -14.88 -0.23
CA PHE A 18 2.92 -16.09 0.60
C PHE A 18 3.47 -15.92 2.04
N SER A 19 4.42 -15.04 2.26
CA SER A 19 4.96 -14.73 3.59
C SER A 19 3.92 -14.16 4.55
N MET A 20 3.00 -13.35 4.05
CA MET A 20 1.98 -12.69 4.86
C MET A 20 1.07 -13.67 5.63
N PRO A 21 0.41 -14.66 4.98
CA PRO A 21 -0.38 -15.66 5.70
C PRO A 21 0.48 -16.62 6.51
N LEU A 22 1.66 -16.99 6.01
CA LEU A 22 2.56 -17.93 6.69
C LEU A 22 3.03 -17.42 8.06
N ARG A 23 3.22 -16.11 8.18
CA ARG A 23 3.67 -15.44 9.42
C ARG A 23 2.53 -14.86 10.24
N GLY A 24 1.27 -15.04 9.82
CA GLY A 24 0.09 -14.53 10.52
C GLY A 24 -0.20 -13.04 10.31
N HIS A 25 0.53 -12.36 9.40
CA HIS A 25 0.36 -10.92 9.15
C HIS A 25 -0.91 -10.59 8.36
N LEU A 26 -1.35 -11.50 7.49
CA LEU A 26 -2.47 -11.25 6.58
C LEU A 26 -3.77 -10.94 7.33
N VAL A 27 -4.03 -11.62 8.43
CA VAL A 27 -5.23 -11.40 9.25
C VAL A 27 -5.29 -9.96 9.79
N HIS A 28 -4.17 -9.44 10.25
CA HIS A 28 -4.07 -8.07 10.78
C HIS A 28 -4.20 -7.02 9.66
N ALA A 29 -3.60 -7.27 8.50
CA ALA A 29 -3.74 -6.41 7.34
C ALA A 29 -5.19 -6.36 6.84
N LYS A 30 -5.88 -7.48 6.76
CA LYS A 30 -7.31 -7.56 6.39
C LYS A 30 -8.20 -6.84 7.40
N LYS A 31 -7.97 -7.02 8.70
CA LYS A 31 -8.70 -6.30 9.75
C LYS A 31 -8.53 -4.80 9.63
N LEU A 32 -7.31 -4.32 9.40
CA LEU A 32 -7.04 -2.91 9.15
C LEU A 32 -7.84 -2.39 7.95
N ALA A 33 -7.83 -3.12 6.84
CA ALA A 33 -8.52 -2.72 5.62
C ALA A 33 -10.03 -2.59 5.83
N LEU A 34 -10.65 -3.55 6.51
CA LEU A 34 -12.08 -3.51 6.85
C LEU A 34 -12.41 -2.37 7.84
N ALA A 35 -11.55 -2.13 8.82
CA ALA A 35 -11.73 -1.04 9.79
C ALA A 35 -11.62 0.33 9.12
N LEU A 36 -10.64 0.52 8.24
CA LEU A 36 -10.47 1.78 7.51
C LEU A 36 -11.63 2.02 6.53
N HIS A 37 -12.09 0.97 5.84
CA HIS A 37 -13.26 1.04 4.97
C HIS A 37 -14.50 1.50 5.75
N SER A 38 -14.79 0.86 6.89
CA SER A 38 -15.94 1.20 7.75
C SER A 38 -15.85 2.63 8.30
N LEU A 39 -14.64 3.08 8.69
CA LEU A 39 -14.42 4.44 9.18
C LEU A 39 -14.73 5.47 8.09
N ILE A 40 -14.23 5.25 6.87
CA ILE A 40 -14.42 6.18 5.76
C ILE A 40 -15.89 6.24 5.37
N GLU A 41 -16.55 5.10 5.20
CA GLU A 41 -17.98 5.06 4.89
C GLU A 41 -18.85 5.77 5.92
N SER A 42 -18.53 5.61 7.21
CA SER A 42 -19.37 6.14 8.28
C SER A 42 -19.10 7.61 8.63
N ARG A 43 -17.84 8.06 8.54
CA ARG A 43 -17.45 9.41 8.99
C ARG A 43 -17.01 10.36 7.88
N TYR A 44 -16.59 9.82 6.75
CA TYR A 44 -16.00 10.60 5.65
C TYR A 44 -16.63 10.24 4.30
N PRO A 45 -17.94 10.44 4.13
CA PRO A 45 -18.69 9.94 2.95
C PRO A 45 -18.26 10.58 1.62
N HIS A 46 -17.49 11.66 1.66
CA HIS A 46 -16.93 12.31 0.46
C HIS A 46 -15.53 11.80 0.11
N ASP A 47 -14.91 11.01 0.99
CA ASP A 47 -13.61 10.41 0.72
C ASP A 47 -13.74 9.14 -0.11
N THR A 48 -12.66 8.84 -0.82
CA THR A 48 -12.56 7.63 -1.61
C THR A 48 -11.50 6.71 -1.03
N LEU A 49 -11.82 5.42 -0.90
CA LEU A 49 -10.87 4.37 -0.55
C LEU A 49 -10.83 3.31 -1.66
N TYR A 50 -9.64 3.09 -2.18
CA TYR A 50 -9.33 1.95 -3.05
C TYR A 50 -8.57 0.90 -2.26
N LEU A 51 -9.11 -0.31 -2.20
CA LEU A 51 -8.43 -1.47 -1.65
C LEU A 51 -7.70 -2.19 -2.79
N ILE A 52 -6.40 -2.36 -2.66
CA ILE A 52 -5.55 -3.01 -3.65
C ILE A 52 -4.77 -4.13 -2.97
N GLY A 53 -4.89 -5.34 -3.49
CA GLY A 53 -4.05 -6.46 -3.09
C GLY A 53 -2.96 -6.69 -4.14
N PHE A 54 -1.77 -7.04 -3.71
CA PHE A 54 -0.68 -7.36 -4.63
C PHE A 54 0.13 -8.58 -4.18
N SER A 55 0.53 -9.35 -5.16
CA SER A 55 1.45 -10.47 -5.10
C SER A 55 2.28 -10.47 -6.38
N ASP A 56 2.15 -11.43 -7.28
CA ASP A 56 2.76 -11.36 -8.63
C ASP A 56 2.16 -10.21 -9.45
N TYR A 57 0.86 -9.97 -9.27
CA TYR A 57 0.12 -8.86 -9.86
C TYR A 57 -0.63 -8.07 -8.79
N ALA A 58 -0.95 -6.82 -9.11
CA ALA A 58 -1.84 -6.01 -8.30
C ALA A 58 -3.26 -6.02 -8.87
N ARG A 59 -4.26 -6.07 -7.99
CA ARG A 59 -5.67 -5.99 -8.37
C ARG A 59 -6.47 -5.20 -7.35
N ARG A 60 -7.54 -4.59 -7.78
CA ARG A 60 -8.50 -3.97 -6.89
C ARG A 60 -9.28 -5.04 -6.12
N LEU A 61 -9.47 -4.82 -4.82
CA LEU A 61 -10.23 -5.69 -3.94
C LEU A 61 -11.57 -5.05 -3.58
N SER A 62 -12.58 -5.89 -3.38
CA SER A 62 -13.82 -5.51 -2.69
C SER A 62 -13.70 -5.86 -1.19
N PRO A 63 -14.57 -5.30 -0.32
CA PRO A 63 -14.63 -5.74 1.08
C PRO A 63 -14.93 -7.24 1.23
N GLU A 64 -15.71 -7.81 0.32
CA GLU A 64 -16.02 -9.24 0.27
C GLU A 64 -14.78 -10.09 -0.01
N ASP A 65 -13.87 -9.63 -0.88
CA ASP A 65 -12.59 -10.30 -1.12
C ASP A 65 -11.74 -10.40 0.15
N LEU A 66 -11.80 -9.38 1.02
CA LEU A 66 -11.09 -9.39 2.30
C LEU A 66 -11.69 -10.36 3.31
N ALA A 67 -13.00 -10.55 3.28
CA ALA A 67 -13.70 -11.46 4.17
C ALA A 67 -13.59 -12.92 3.71
N ALA A 68 -13.25 -13.17 2.44
CA ALA A 68 -13.13 -14.52 1.90
C ALA A 68 -12.00 -15.31 2.57
N PRO A 69 -12.24 -16.56 2.98
CA PRO A 69 -11.18 -17.43 3.45
C PRO A 69 -10.30 -17.85 2.26
N GLY A 70 -9.01 -17.82 2.46
CA GLY A 70 -8.05 -18.30 1.47
C GLY A 70 -7.16 -17.19 0.92
N PHE A 71 -6.10 -17.61 0.29
CA PHE A 71 -5.10 -16.78 -0.37
C PHE A 71 -4.56 -17.53 -1.58
N GLU A 72 -4.16 -16.78 -2.57
CA GLU A 72 -3.44 -17.34 -3.72
C GLU A 72 -2.02 -17.72 -3.29
N ARG A 73 -1.57 -18.90 -3.71
CA ARG A 73 -0.18 -19.33 -3.47
C ARG A 73 0.76 -18.67 -4.46
N THR A 74 0.92 -17.35 -4.31
CA THR A 74 1.81 -16.56 -5.14
C THR A 74 2.97 -16.05 -4.29
N TYR A 75 4.17 -16.08 -4.83
CA TYR A 75 5.39 -15.78 -4.09
C TYR A 75 5.89 -14.36 -4.30
N GLY A 76 5.46 -13.73 -5.37
CA GLY A 76 5.93 -12.41 -5.75
C GLY A 76 5.40 -11.29 -4.88
N THR A 77 6.23 -10.27 -4.69
CA THR A 77 5.88 -9.00 -4.07
C THR A 77 6.09 -7.92 -5.10
N ASN A 78 5.08 -7.70 -5.95
CA ASN A 78 5.13 -6.76 -7.07
C ASN A 78 4.62 -5.37 -6.64
N MET A 79 5.46 -4.64 -5.91
CA MET A 79 5.16 -3.27 -5.49
C MET A 79 5.09 -2.31 -6.69
N GLN A 80 5.85 -2.56 -7.76
CA GLN A 80 5.79 -1.76 -8.97
C GLN A 80 4.37 -1.72 -9.53
N HIS A 81 3.76 -2.88 -9.76
CA HIS A 81 2.40 -2.97 -10.28
C HIS A 81 1.37 -2.38 -9.29
N ALA A 82 1.57 -2.55 -7.99
CA ALA A 82 0.72 -1.94 -6.98
C ALA A 82 0.75 -0.39 -7.05
N PHE A 83 1.93 0.21 -7.19
CA PHE A 83 2.07 1.65 -7.37
C PHE A 83 1.48 2.14 -8.70
N MET A 84 1.66 1.40 -9.79
CA MET A 84 1.05 1.72 -11.08
C MET A 84 -0.47 1.75 -10.99
N LEU A 85 -1.09 0.74 -10.39
CA LEU A 85 -2.53 0.65 -10.21
C LEU A 85 -3.05 1.77 -9.29
N ALA A 86 -2.37 2.02 -8.17
CA ALA A 86 -2.70 3.12 -7.27
C ALA A 86 -2.66 4.47 -7.98
N GLY A 87 -1.62 4.73 -8.75
CA GLY A 87 -1.47 5.97 -9.53
C GLY A 87 -2.60 6.19 -10.54
N ARG A 88 -3.01 5.13 -11.23
CA ARG A 88 -4.12 5.18 -12.18
C ARG A 88 -5.46 5.49 -11.48
N LEU A 89 -5.74 4.85 -10.35
CA LEU A 89 -6.98 5.05 -9.61
C LEU A 89 -7.01 6.43 -8.93
N LEU A 90 -5.94 6.82 -8.25
CA LEU A 90 -5.83 8.12 -7.58
C LEU A 90 -5.81 9.29 -8.58
N GLY A 91 -5.34 9.06 -9.80
CA GLY A 91 -5.37 10.05 -10.88
C GLY A 91 -6.78 10.50 -11.28
N GLN A 92 -7.82 9.73 -10.94
CA GLN A 92 -9.22 10.09 -11.15
C GLN A 92 -9.73 11.17 -10.18
N HIS A 93 -8.94 11.49 -9.14
CA HIS A 93 -9.28 12.46 -8.10
C HIS A 93 -8.29 13.64 -8.06
N PRO A 94 -8.21 14.47 -9.14
CA PRO A 94 -7.18 15.50 -9.25
C PRO A 94 -7.32 16.64 -8.23
N ARG A 95 -8.50 16.79 -7.63
CA ARG A 95 -8.80 17.83 -6.63
C ARG A 95 -8.68 17.34 -5.19
N ALA A 96 -8.60 16.04 -4.97
CA ALA A 96 -8.48 15.44 -3.65
C ALA A 96 -7.03 15.47 -3.15
N THR A 97 -6.86 15.47 -1.83
CA THR A 97 -5.58 15.06 -1.23
C THR A 97 -5.41 13.57 -1.45
N ARG A 98 -4.36 13.18 -2.16
CA ARG A 98 -4.14 11.79 -2.59
C ARG A 98 -3.02 11.15 -1.79
N GLN A 99 -3.25 9.92 -1.35
CA GLN A 99 -2.27 9.17 -0.58
C GLN A 99 -2.32 7.68 -0.87
N VAL A 100 -1.17 7.05 -0.68
CA VAL A 100 -1.00 5.60 -0.59
C VAL A 100 -0.68 5.23 0.85
N ILE A 101 -1.32 4.18 1.34
CA ILE A 101 -0.96 3.46 2.55
C ILE A 101 -0.61 2.05 2.11
N MET A 102 0.62 1.59 2.35
CA MET A 102 1.05 0.23 2.02
C MET A 102 1.39 -0.55 3.28
N VAL A 103 0.98 -1.80 3.31
CA VAL A 103 1.33 -2.77 4.37
C VAL A 103 2.05 -3.94 3.72
N THR A 104 3.27 -4.21 4.15
CA THR A 104 4.13 -5.27 3.58
C THR A 104 5.07 -5.86 4.63
N ASP A 105 5.49 -7.11 4.44
CA ASP A 105 6.49 -7.79 5.26
C ASP A 105 7.79 -8.12 4.49
N GLY A 106 7.91 -7.71 3.22
CA GLY A 106 9.02 -8.11 2.37
C GLY A 106 9.48 -7.11 1.33
N GLU A 107 10.61 -7.42 0.75
CA GLU A 107 11.23 -6.68 -0.35
C GLU A 107 10.47 -6.85 -1.66
N PRO A 108 10.56 -5.92 -2.62
CA PRO A 108 10.03 -6.13 -3.95
C PRO A 108 10.80 -7.24 -4.67
N THR A 109 10.10 -8.33 -5.01
CA THR A 109 10.68 -9.52 -5.66
C THR A 109 10.13 -9.74 -7.06
N ALA A 110 9.15 -8.95 -7.47
CA ALA A 110 8.55 -9.07 -8.79
C ALA A 110 8.31 -7.69 -9.42
N HIS A 111 8.31 -7.69 -10.74
CA HIS A 111 7.98 -6.53 -11.57
C HIS A 111 7.31 -7.00 -12.87
N LEU A 112 6.80 -6.08 -13.67
CA LEU A 112 6.22 -6.40 -14.98
C LEU A 112 7.27 -6.28 -16.08
N GLU A 113 7.36 -7.31 -16.93
CA GLU A 113 8.05 -7.32 -18.20
C GLU A 113 7.02 -7.59 -19.30
N ASP A 114 6.82 -6.66 -20.21
CA ASP A 114 5.83 -6.76 -21.29
C ASP A 114 4.41 -7.15 -20.81
N GLY A 115 4.04 -6.68 -19.60
CA GLY A 115 2.74 -6.97 -18.99
C GLY A 115 2.66 -8.28 -18.20
N GLU A 116 3.70 -9.10 -18.24
CA GLU A 116 3.80 -10.35 -17.49
C GLU A 116 4.65 -10.17 -16.24
N ALA A 117 4.27 -10.86 -15.14
CA ALA A 117 5.03 -10.80 -13.91
C ALA A 117 6.33 -11.61 -14.02
N TYR A 118 7.44 -10.94 -13.77
CA TYR A 118 8.74 -11.56 -13.58
C TYR A 118 9.06 -11.62 -12.09
N PHE A 119 9.44 -12.77 -11.61
CA PHE A 119 9.79 -13.02 -10.20
C PHE A 119 11.23 -13.55 -10.07
N ALA A 120 11.98 -13.01 -9.11
CA ALA A 120 13.28 -13.52 -8.72
C ALA A 120 13.51 -13.42 -7.22
N TRP A 121 14.14 -14.44 -6.67
CA TRP A 121 14.63 -14.44 -5.30
C TRP A 121 16.10 -14.90 -5.26
N PRO A 122 17.03 -14.15 -4.65
CA PRO A 122 16.84 -12.80 -4.06
C PRO A 122 16.37 -11.75 -5.07
N PRO A 123 15.87 -10.59 -4.61
CA PRO A 123 15.43 -9.52 -5.50
C PRO A 123 16.53 -9.08 -6.46
N GLU A 124 16.19 -8.91 -7.73
CA GLU A 124 17.12 -8.38 -8.72
C GLU A 124 17.19 -6.85 -8.69
N PRO A 125 18.36 -6.26 -9.03
CA PRO A 125 18.50 -4.80 -9.10
C PRO A 125 17.46 -4.11 -9.98
N GLU A 126 17.06 -4.75 -11.09
CA GLU A 126 16.06 -4.21 -12.01
C GLU A 126 14.68 -4.13 -11.36
N THR A 127 14.27 -5.13 -10.57
CA THR A 127 13.02 -5.11 -9.81
C THR A 127 12.98 -3.92 -8.84
N VAL A 128 14.07 -3.72 -8.10
CA VAL A 128 14.21 -2.59 -7.18
C VAL A 128 14.14 -1.26 -7.93
N ARG A 129 14.88 -1.13 -9.04
CA ARG A 129 14.91 0.09 -9.87
C ARG A 129 13.52 0.47 -10.39
N LEU A 130 12.80 -0.49 -10.96
CA LEU A 130 11.46 -0.28 -11.52
C LEU A 130 10.44 0.08 -10.43
N THR A 131 10.55 -0.55 -9.28
CA THR A 131 9.68 -0.25 -8.12
C THR A 131 9.92 1.17 -7.61
N LEU A 132 11.18 1.57 -7.42
CA LEU A 132 11.53 2.93 -7.01
C LEU A 132 11.09 3.98 -8.05
N ALA A 133 11.21 3.68 -9.33
CA ALA A 133 10.77 4.58 -10.41
C ALA A 133 9.26 4.86 -10.33
N GLU A 134 8.42 3.86 -10.05
CA GLU A 134 6.98 4.08 -9.87
C GLU A 134 6.66 4.85 -8.58
N ALA A 135 7.34 4.58 -7.48
CA ALA A 135 7.19 5.35 -6.25
C ALA A 135 7.53 6.85 -6.47
N VAL A 136 8.61 7.14 -7.18
CA VAL A 136 9.00 8.51 -7.56
C VAL A 136 7.96 9.15 -8.46
N ARG A 137 7.40 8.41 -9.42
CA ARG A 137 6.33 8.91 -10.30
C ARG A 137 5.10 9.32 -9.50
N LEU A 138 4.66 8.48 -8.54
CA LEU A 138 3.57 8.81 -7.64
C LEU A 138 3.84 10.09 -6.84
N SER A 139 5.01 10.15 -6.20
CA SER A 139 5.41 11.31 -5.41
C SER A 139 5.44 12.60 -6.23
N LYS A 140 5.99 12.57 -7.44
CA LYS A 140 6.01 13.72 -8.36
C LYS A 140 4.62 14.15 -8.83
N SER A 141 3.65 13.24 -8.84
CA SER A 141 2.25 13.57 -9.15
C SER A 141 1.48 14.13 -7.94
N GLY A 142 2.14 14.31 -6.80
CA GLY A 142 1.54 14.86 -5.57
C GLY A 142 0.84 13.82 -4.69
N VAL A 143 1.13 12.53 -4.86
CA VAL A 143 0.60 11.46 -4.01
C VAL A 143 1.54 11.26 -2.82
N GLY A 144 1.01 11.36 -1.59
CA GLY A 144 1.75 11.03 -0.38
C GLY A 144 1.92 9.53 -0.21
N LEU A 145 3.12 9.08 0.18
CA LEU A 145 3.42 7.67 0.42
C LEU A 145 3.61 7.42 1.91
N ASN A 146 2.90 6.42 2.44
CA ASN A 146 2.98 5.98 3.83
C ASN A 146 3.09 4.46 3.84
N ILE A 147 4.21 3.94 4.29
CA ILE A 147 4.53 2.52 4.20
C ILE A 147 4.75 1.96 5.59
N PHE A 148 4.04 0.89 5.88
CA PHE A 148 4.09 0.16 7.13
C PHE A 148 4.74 -1.20 6.88
N MET A 149 5.96 -1.37 7.40
CA MET A 149 6.67 -2.64 7.43
C MET A 149 6.23 -3.40 8.67
N ILE A 150 5.80 -4.65 8.51
CA ILE A 150 5.41 -5.52 9.63
C ILE A 150 6.60 -6.32 10.15
N GLU A 151 7.58 -6.58 9.28
CA GLU A 151 8.83 -7.23 9.65
C GLU A 151 10.03 -6.43 9.14
N GLU A 152 11.13 -6.54 9.86
CA GLU A 152 12.40 -5.94 9.47
C GLU A 152 13.32 -7.02 8.89
N SER A 153 13.80 -6.76 7.68
CA SER A 153 14.95 -7.43 7.10
C SER A 153 15.93 -6.37 6.62
N GLU A 154 17.21 -6.72 6.55
CA GLU A 154 18.23 -5.78 6.12
C GLU A 154 17.98 -5.25 4.70
N GLY A 155 17.53 -6.12 3.79
CA GLY A 155 17.19 -5.73 2.42
C GLY A 155 15.96 -4.85 2.34
N LEU A 156 14.91 -5.15 3.11
CA LEU A 156 13.70 -4.32 3.18
C LEU A 156 14.03 -2.95 3.78
N ALA A 157 14.80 -2.89 4.85
CA ALA A 157 15.19 -1.62 5.47
C ALA A 157 15.96 -0.73 4.47
N ARG A 158 16.97 -1.26 3.78
CA ARG A 158 17.71 -0.52 2.74
C ARG A 158 16.80 -0.02 1.60
N PHE A 159 15.90 -0.86 1.13
CA PHE A 159 14.93 -0.47 0.11
C PHE A 159 14.05 0.68 0.58
N MET A 160 13.52 0.60 1.81
CA MET A 160 12.63 1.62 2.37
C MET A 160 13.35 2.94 2.66
N GLU A 161 14.59 2.90 3.12
CA GLU A 161 15.44 4.11 3.25
C GLU A 161 15.58 4.80 1.89
N ARG A 162 15.91 4.05 0.86
CA ARG A 162 16.05 4.59 -0.49
C ARG A 162 14.75 5.16 -1.04
N LEU A 163 13.63 4.49 -0.79
CA LEU A 163 12.30 4.98 -1.18
C LEU A 163 11.98 6.31 -0.48
N ALA A 164 12.19 6.38 0.84
CA ALA A 164 11.95 7.59 1.61
C ALA A 164 12.82 8.78 1.14
N GLU A 165 14.10 8.54 0.87
CA GLU A 165 15.01 9.57 0.31
C GLU A 165 14.52 10.11 -1.03
N LEU A 166 14.04 9.25 -1.92
CA LEU A 166 13.63 9.62 -3.28
C LEU A 166 12.24 10.29 -3.35
N THR A 167 11.37 10.01 -2.37
CA THR A 167 9.96 10.38 -2.45
C THR A 167 9.49 11.29 -1.32
N ALA A 168 10.30 11.56 -0.31
CA ALA A 168 9.88 12.15 0.96
C ALA A 168 8.72 11.37 1.63
N GLY A 169 8.57 10.09 1.30
CA GLY A 169 7.59 9.18 1.89
C GLY A 169 7.88 8.90 3.35
N ARG A 170 6.86 8.51 4.07
CA ARG A 170 6.97 8.09 5.48
C ARG A 170 7.02 6.57 5.56
N VAL A 171 7.97 6.04 6.30
CA VAL A 171 8.15 4.61 6.51
C VAL A 171 8.12 4.31 8.01
N PHE A 172 7.36 3.30 8.40
CA PHE A 172 7.19 2.88 9.78
C PHE A 172 7.43 1.38 9.92
N LEU A 173 8.14 0.99 10.96
CA LEU A 173 8.21 -0.40 11.40
C LEU A 173 7.14 -0.61 12.48
N MET A 174 6.24 -1.55 12.28
CA MET A 174 5.11 -1.84 13.17
C MET A 174 5.02 -3.33 13.45
N ASP A 175 4.66 -3.67 14.68
CA ASP A 175 4.15 -5.01 14.96
C ASP A 175 2.67 -5.14 14.56
N ASP A 176 2.23 -6.37 14.35
CA ASP A 176 0.86 -6.68 13.94
C ASP A 176 -0.21 -6.12 14.87
N GLU A 177 0.04 -6.16 16.19
CA GLU A 177 -0.95 -5.78 17.20
C GLU A 177 -1.23 -4.28 17.19
N ARG A 178 -0.21 -3.48 16.87
CA ARG A 178 -0.29 -2.00 16.86
C ARG A 178 -0.67 -1.43 15.51
N LEU A 179 -0.49 -2.19 14.44
CA LEU A 179 -0.69 -1.72 13.06
C LEU A 179 -2.06 -1.05 12.88
N GLY A 180 -3.13 -1.73 13.21
CA GLY A 180 -4.49 -1.22 13.03
C GLY A 180 -4.74 0.09 13.76
N ALA A 181 -4.45 0.14 15.06
CA ALA A 181 -4.67 1.32 15.88
C ALA A 181 -3.80 2.51 15.45
N PHE A 182 -2.55 2.26 15.05
CA PHE A 182 -1.65 3.31 14.60
C PHE A 182 -2.11 3.91 13.26
N VAL A 183 -2.41 3.08 12.27
CA VAL A 183 -2.84 3.54 10.94
C VAL A 183 -4.14 4.33 11.02
N MET A 184 -5.10 3.85 11.82
CA MET A 184 -6.38 4.53 12.03
C MET A 184 -6.19 5.92 12.67
N ARG A 185 -5.35 6.02 13.70
CA ARG A 185 -5.03 7.32 14.34
C ARG A 185 -4.30 8.26 13.41
N ASP A 186 -3.31 7.77 12.68
CA ASP A 186 -2.53 8.56 11.72
C ASP A 186 -3.42 9.09 10.60
N PHE A 187 -4.33 8.26 10.09
CA PHE A 187 -5.30 8.67 9.08
C PHE A 187 -6.17 9.83 9.55
N VAL A 188 -6.76 9.70 10.75
CA VAL A 188 -7.62 10.74 11.33
C VAL A 188 -6.83 12.02 11.63
N ALA A 189 -5.65 11.89 12.24
CA ALA A 189 -4.82 13.04 12.62
C ALA A 189 -4.36 13.88 11.42
N ARG A 190 -4.02 13.25 10.30
CA ARG A 190 -3.59 13.97 9.09
C ARG A 190 -4.73 14.65 8.34
N ARG A 191 -5.95 14.15 8.53
CA ARG A 191 -7.13 14.76 7.96
C ARG A 191 -7.55 16.05 8.68
N SER A 192 -7.18 16.18 9.95
CA SER A 192 -7.54 17.34 10.78
C SER A 192 -6.58 18.53 10.62
N ARG A 193 -5.58 18.41 9.73
CA ARG A 193 -4.64 19.46 9.38
C ARG A 193 -4.96 20.03 7.99
#